data_dc2de65901191c62b835359a18e73472
#
_entry.id   dc2de65901191c62b835359a18e73472
#
_cell.length_a   1.000
_cell.length_b   1.000
_cell.length_c   1.000
_cell.angle_alpha   90.00
_cell.angle_beta   90.00
_cell.angle_gamma   90.00
#
_symmetry.space_group_name_H-M   'P 1'
#
loop_
_entity.id
_entity.type
_entity.pdbx_description
1 polymer ?
#
loop_
_entity_poly.entity_id
_entity_poly.type
_entity_poly.pdbx_seq_one_letter_code
_entity_poly.pdbx_strand_id
1 'polypeptide(L)'
;MFIASCTLLPKKGPADNSGAAAGLHDTPGHVATAAAKVRHVFVLMLENKNYEDTFGTSTQDPYLQHTLVPQGALLTQYFGTGHVSLDNYLALISGQSSTPDNARDCPTFADVEQTGTTSDGQVIATKGCVYGKDVRTIVDQLQRKGLSWKGYMEDMGNDPARESATCGHPAIGSRDNAGRFQAPSEAVPQGDGYATRHNPFVYFHSIIDSPECNTRVVNLKMLEADLATERTTPNFVFITPNLCNDGHDGSGDGRTLCANKELGGLASADAFLKTWVAKITSSPAFRRDGLLVITFDEGISTVTRSTDPVTGKTTTKTVFPGKTCCGQQPGPNLAGVRPTSTTTTAANGNTSTTSYEGYGGDRVGAVLLSPFIKPGSKSETPYNHYSLLRSLEDIFELDSYLGYAANDQSKGYVLDTIGNDRAVFRAAGKSTRP
;
A
#
# COMPACT_ATOMS: atom_id res chain seq x y z
N MET A 1 26.69 76.45 -13.40
CA MET A 1 26.36 77.18 -12.15
C MET A 1 26.41 76.10 -11.03
N PHE A 2 27.43 76.21 -10.25
CA PHE A 2 27.74 75.31 -9.14
C PHE A 2 26.77 75.54 -7.98
N ILE A 3 26.29 74.51 -7.28
CA ILE A 3 26.13 74.55 -5.86
C ILE A 3 26.33 73.11 -5.30
N ALA A 4 27.33 72.97 -4.44
CA ALA A 4 27.64 71.84 -3.59
C ALA A 4 26.69 71.83 -2.40
N SER A 5 26.37 70.66 -1.89
CA SER A 5 25.77 70.57 -0.57
C SER A 5 26.35 69.40 0.21
N CYS A 6 26.69 69.72 1.46
CA CYS A 6 27.43 68.99 2.45
C CYS A 6 26.76 67.70 2.95
N THR A 7 27.59 66.72 3.13
CA THR A 7 27.44 65.53 3.99
C THR A 7 27.37 65.89 5.45
N LEU A 8 26.42 65.37 6.19
CA LEU A 8 26.42 65.26 7.63
C LEU A 8 26.23 63.82 8.07
N LEU A 9 27.25 63.22 8.66
CA LEU A 9 27.22 61.96 9.34
C LEU A 9 26.57 62.11 10.73
N PRO A 10 25.71 61.26 11.19
CA PRO A 10 25.36 61.16 12.60
C PRO A 10 26.23 60.17 13.36
N LYS A 11 26.53 60.56 14.61
CA LYS A 11 27.38 59.94 15.61
C LYS A 11 26.86 58.56 16.04
N LYS A 12 27.81 57.64 16.27
CA LYS A 12 27.59 56.38 17.01
C LYS A 12 27.15 56.68 18.46
N GLY A 13 26.00 56.06 18.84
CA GLY A 13 25.60 55.82 20.25
C GLY A 13 25.98 54.41 20.68
N PRO A 14 26.06 54.12 21.99
CA PRO A 14 26.66 52.89 22.49
C PRO A 14 25.81 51.65 22.25
N ALA A 15 26.51 50.55 22.02
CA ALA A 15 25.96 49.22 21.84
C ALA A 15 25.21 48.73 23.10
N ASP A 16 23.96 48.41 22.97
CA ASP A 16 23.21 47.68 23.96
C ASP A 16 23.27 46.19 23.61
N ASN A 17 23.89 45.44 24.48
CA ASN A 17 24.16 44.01 24.35
C ASN A 17 23.01 43.25 25.03
N SER A 18 21.85 43.13 24.37
CA SER A 18 20.82 42.18 24.75
C SER A 18 20.82 41.03 23.74
N GLY A 19 21.60 39.99 24.07
CA GLY A 19 21.61 38.73 23.32
C GLY A 19 20.26 38.06 23.41
N ALA A 20 19.48 38.16 22.33
CA ALA A 20 18.41 37.23 22.08
C ALA A 20 19.06 35.94 21.53
N ALA A 21 19.20 34.94 22.40
CA ALA A 21 19.51 33.60 21.98
C ALA A 21 18.40 33.15 21.03
N ALA A 22 18.73 33.04 19.74
CA ALA A 22 17.94 32.28 18.78
C ALA A 22 17.93 30.84 19.31
N GLY A 23 16.78 30.41 19.81
CA GLY A 23 16.56 29.02 20.19
C GLY A 23 16.78 28.17 18.95
N LEU A 24 17.90 27.49 18.92
CA LEU A 24 18.06 26.28 18.15
C LEU A 24 16.95 25.33 18.63
N HIS A 25 15.93 25.15 17.81
CA HIS A 25 15.08 24.00 17.97
C HIS A 25 15.99 22.79 17.80
N ASP A 26 16.38 22.19 18.90
CA ASP A 26 16.94 20.87 18.96
C ASP A 26 15.95 19.95 18.28
N THR A 27 16.25 19.56 17.05
CA THR A 27 15.64 18.41 16.42
C THR A 27 15.85 17.26 17.40
N PRO A 28 14.80 16.55 17.86
CA PRO A 28 14.98 15.43 18.77
C PRO A 28 15.99 14.49 18.15
N GLY A 29 17.15 14.32 18.82
CA GLY A 29 18.20 13.45 18.34
C GLY A 29 17.59 12.09 18.04
N HIS A 30 17.62 11.66 16.80
CA HIS A 30 17.18 10.35 16.37
C HIS A 30 18.01 9.32 17.13
N VAL A 31 17.45 8.74 18.17
CA VAL A 31 18.02 7.55 18.79
C VAL A 31 17.94 6.47 17.73
N ALA A 32 19.09 6.09 17.16
CA ALA A 32 19.17 5.06 16.14
C ALA A 32 18.44 3.81 16.63
N THR A 33 17.29 3.52 16.02
CA THR A 33 16.47 2.32 16.28
C THR A 33 17.00 1.14 15.46
N ALA A 34 16.57 -0.07 15.77
CA ALA A 34 16.91 -1.23 14.93
C ALA A 34 16.39 -1.07 13.49
N ALA A 35 15.27 -0.39 13.30
CA ALA A 35 14.71 -0.06 12.00
C ALA A 35 15.65 0.82 11.15
N ALA A 36 16.44 1.70 11.77
CA ALA A 36 17.45 2.51 11.06
C ALA A 36 18.58 1.68 10.43
N LYS A 37 18.65 0.37 10.71
CA LYS A 37 19.63 -0.56 10.12
C LYS A 37 19.07 -1.32 8.93
N VAL A 38 17.76 -1.26 8.68
CA VAL A 38 17.11 -1.91 7.55
C VAL A 38 17.54 -1.21 6.26
N ARG A 39 17.89 -2.01 5.24
CA ARG A 39 18.29 -1.54 3.90
C ARG A 39 17.53 -2.23 2.78
N HIS A 40 16.91 -3.37 3.06
CA HIS A 40 16.06 -4.10 2.11
C HIS A 40 14.68 -4.27 2.73
N VAL A 41 13.68 -3.69 2.09
CA VAL A 41 12.28 -3.81 2.55
C VAL A 41 11.47 -4.54 1.49
N PHE A 42 10.74 -5.56 1.95
CA PHE A 42 9.80 -6.35 1.17
C PHE A 42 8.40 -6.06 1.68
N VAL A 43 7.50 -5.65 0.81
CA VAL A 43 6.07 -5.52 1.09
C VAL A 43 5.33 -6.58 0.29
N LEU A 44 4.61 -7.47 0.97
CA LEU A 44 3.75 -8.47 0.38
C LEU A 44 2.32 -8.10 0.74
N MET A 45 1.56 -7.68 -0.28
CA MET A 45 0.18 -7.25 -0.14
C MET A 45 -0.76 -8.37 -0.55
N LEU A 46 -1.63 -8.77 0.38
CA LEU A 46 -2.73 -9.70 0.18
C LEU A 46 -4.06 -8.94 0.11
N GLU A 47 -5.16 -9.64 -0.13
CA GLU A 47 -6.45 -9.05 -0.47
C GLU A 47 -7.56 -9.38 0.53
N ASN A 48 -8.33 -8.36 0.90
CA ASN A 48 -9.69 -8.42 1.42
C ASN A 48 -9.90 -9.40 2.60
N LYS A 49 -9.20 -9.19 3.71
CA LYS A 49 -9.44 -9.95 4.94
C LYS A 49 -9.50 -9.05 6.16
N ASN A 50 -10.53 -9.23 6.97
CA ASN A 50 -10.55 -8.61 8.29
C ASN A 50 -9.53 -9.29 9.21
N TYR A 51 -9.07 -8.57 10.20
CA TYR A 51 -8.15 -9.07 11.22
C TYR A 51 -8.63 -10.38 11.85
N GLU A 52 -9.93 -10.50 12.13
CA GLU A 52 -10.53 -11.67 12.74
C GLU A 52 -10.51 -12.91 11.83
N ASP A 53 -10.54 -12.70 10.52
CA ASP A 53 -10.53 -13.79 9.52
C ASP A 53 -9.14 -14.41 9.38
N THR A 54 -8.08 -13.68 9.75
CA THR A 54 -6.67 -14.08 9.58
C THR A 54 -5.96 -14.30 10.91
N PHE A 55 -6.02 -13.35 11.83
CA PHE A 55 -5.29 -13.39 13.10
C PHE A 55 -6.18 -13.74 14.31
N GLY A 56 -7.47 -14.02 14.07
CA GLY A 56 -8.43 -14.47 15.08
C GLY A 56 -8.39 -15.98 15.27
N THR A 57 -9.50 -16.65 14.93
CA THR A 57 -9.67 -18.10 15.11
C THR A 57 -9.69 -18.87 13.80
N SER A 58 -9.23 -18.29 12.69
CA SER A 58 -9.17 -18.94 11.39
C SER A 58 -8.29 -20.21 11.44
N THR A 59 -8.68 -21.21 10.66
CA THR A 59 -7.90 -22.44 10.46
C THR A 59 -7.39 -22.59 9.03
N GLN A 60 -7.61 -21.56 8.19
CA GLN A 60 -7.31 -21.63 6.76
C GLN A 60 -5.89 -21.12 6.43
N ASP A 61 -5.23 -20.45 7.37
CA ASP A 61 -3.90 -19.86 7.21
C ASP A 61 -2.92 -20.28 8.33
N PRO A 62 -2.72 -21.59 8.54
CA PRO A 62 -1.92 -22.10 9.65
C PRO A 62 -0.44 -21.66 9.58
N TYR A 63 0.11 -21.44 8.40
CA TYR A 63 1.48 -20.98 8.26
C TYR A 63 1.61 -19.51 8.71
N LEU A 64 0.69 -18.66 8.29
CA LEU A 64 0.65 -17.26 8.74
C LEU A 64 0.51 -17.18 10.27
N GLN A 65 -0.48 -17.87 10.85
CA GLN A 65 -0.78 -17.76 12.27
C GLN A 65 0.21 -18.49 13.17
N HIS A 66 0.59 -19.73 12.83
CA HIS A 66 1.35 -20.59 13.73
C HIS A 66 2.86 -20.63 13.42
N THR A 67 3.28 -20.04 12.29
CA THR A 67 4.69 -19.94 11.94
C THR A 67 5.15 -18.50 11.88
N LEU A 68 4.52 -17.66 11.08
CA LEU A 68 5.02 -16.29 10.84
C LEU A 68 4.76 -15.38 12.03
N VAL A 69 3.56 -15.38 12.61
CA VAL A 69 3.25 -14.57 13.80
C VAL A 69 4.20 -14.86 14.97
N PRO A 70 4.47 -16.12 15.36
CA PRO A 70 5.45 -16.41 16.41
C PRO A 70 6.90 -16.04 16.09
N GLN A 71 7.28 -16.06 14.81
CA GLN A 71 8.62 -15.68 14.36
C GLN A 71 8.82 -14.17 14.18
N GLY A 72 7.72 -13.46 13.99
CA GLY A 72 7.70 -12.03 13.70
C GLY A 72 7.10 -11.19 14.80
N ALA A 73 6.58 -10.03 14.39
CA ALA A 73 5.81 -9.13 15.21
C ALA A 73 4.44 -8.90 14.57
N LEU A 74 3.36 -8.96 15.37
CA LEU A 74 1.99 -8.74 14.93
C LEU A 74 1.57 -7.29 15.25
N LEU A 75 1.18 -6.52 14.23
CA LEU A 75 0.52 -5.23 14.37
C LEU A 75 -1.00 -5.47 14.41
N THR A 76 -1.57 -5.45 15.62
CA THR A 76 -2.98 -5.81 15.83
C THR A 76 -3.97 -4.73 15.41
N GLN A 77 -3.49 -3.50 15.24
CA GLN A 77 -4.28 -2.33 14.86
C GLN A 77 -3.75 -1.72 13.54
N TYR A 78 -3.58 -2.55 12.52
CA TYR A 78 -3.25 -2.09 11.18
C TYR A 78 -4.51 -2.07 10.31
N PHE A 79 -4.71 -0.97 9.56
CA PHE A 79 -5.93 -0.67 8.81
C PHE A 79 -5.63 -0.43 7.33
N GLY A 80 -6.56 -0.83 6.45
CA GLY A 80 -6.67 -0.30 5.11
C GLY A 80 -7.08 1.16 5.10
N THR A 81 -6.94 1.83 3.97
CA THR A 81 -7.22 3.28 3.82
C THR A 81 -8.48 3.57 3.01
N GLY A 82 -9.03 2.57 2.34
CA GLY A 82 -10.26 2.69 1.56
C GLY A 82 -10.91 1.34 1.28
N HIS A 83 -12.02 1.36 0.60
CA HIS A 83 -12.68 0.27 -0.10
C HIS A 83 -12.90 0.77 -1.52
N VAL A 84 -12.35 0.23 -2.40
CA VAL A 84 -11.91 -0.98 -3.02
C VAL A 84 -10.36 -1.14 -3.02
N SER A 85 -9.82 -2.18 -3.73
CA SER A 85 -8.39 -2.54 -3.67
C SER A 85 -7.47 -1.42 -4.16
N LEU A 86 -7.66 -0.90 -5.37
CA LEU A 86 -6.71 0.03 -6.01
C LEU A 86 -6.33 1.23 -5.15
N ASP A 87 -7.27 1.84 -4.43
CA ASP A 87 -6.98 3.04 -3.64
C ASP A 87 -6.03 2.76 -2.48
N ASN A 88 -6.03 1.54 -1.92
CA ASN A 88 -5.11 1.10 -0.88
C ASN A 88 -3.67 0.93 -1.41
N TYR A 89 -3.54 0.34 -2.60
CA TYR A 89 -2.23 0.21 -3.25
C TYR A 89 -1.63 1.56 -3.59
N LEU A 90 -2.45 2.49 -4.11
CA LEU A 90 -2.00 3.85 -4.45
C LEU A 90 -1.64 4.65 -3.20
N ALA A 91 -2.43 4.54 -2.12
CA ALA A 91 -2.15 5.18 -0.84
C ALA A 91 -0.77 4.76 -0.29
N LEU A 92 -0.45 3.47 -0.37
CA LEU A 92 0.80 2.92 0.16
C LEU A 92 2.04 3.43 -0.58
N ILE A 93 1.96 3.70 -1.89
CA ILE A 93 3.15 4.11 -2.65
C ILE A 93 3.23 5.61 -2.94
N SER A 94 2.13 6.36 -2.77
CA SER A 94 2.07 7.79 -3.14
C SER A 94 1.51 8.70 -2.06
N GLY A 95 0.86 8.14 -1.05
CA GLY A 95 0.14 8.94 -0.06
C GLY A 95 -1.11 9.64 -0.58
N GLN A 96 -1.54 9.33 -1.82
CA GLN A 96 -2.76 9.88 -2.39
C GLN A 96 -4.00 9.20 -1.82
N SER A 97 -5.02 9.99 -1.54
CA SER A 97 -6.37 9.49 -1.32
C SER A 97 -7.05 9.21 -2.66
N SER A 98 -8.17 8.47 -2.60
CA SER A 98 -8.87 8.03 -3.81
C SER A 98 -9.34 9.18 -4.69
N THR A 99 -9.23 8.98 -6.02
CA THR A 99 -10.05 9.70 -7.00
C THR A 99 -11.40 8.99 -7.15
N PRO A 100 -12.39 9.59 -7.84
CA PRO A 100 -13.68 8.92 -8.05
C PRO A 100 -13.56 7.58 -8.78
N ASP A 101 -12.60 7.42 -9.69
CA ASP A 101 -12.42 6.18 -10.45
C ASP A 101 -11.46 5.19 -9.75
N ASN A 102 -10.49 5.65 -8.97
CA ASN A 102 -9.70 4.78 -8.09
C ASN A 102 -10.58 4.08 -7.06
N ALA A 103 -11.55 4.81 -6.48
CA ALA A 103 -12.55 4.27 -5.55
C ALA A 103 -13.55 3.29 -6.22
N ARG A 104 -13.28 2.86 -7.46
CA ARG A 104 -14.05 1.90 -8.26
C ARG A 104 -13.13 0.94 -9.02
N ASP A 105 -11.89 0.75 -8.59
CA ASP A 105 -10.87 -0.08 -9.25
C ASP A 105 -10.58 0.29 -10.70
N CYS A 106 -10.66 1.58 -11.04
CA CYS A 106 -10.29 2.07 -12.36
C CYS A 106 -10.95 1.31 -13.54
N PRO A 107 -12.27 1.37 -13.70
CA PRO A 107 -12.97 0.59 -14.73
C PRO A 107 -12.54 0.93 -16.15
N THR A 108 -11.98 2.11 -16.36
CA THR A 108 -11.33 2.56 -17.58
C THR A 108 -9.97 3.11 -17.22
N PHE A 109 -8.92 2.52 -17.75
CA PHE A 109 -7.54 2.91 -17.52
C PHE A 109 -7.25 4.24 -18.25
N ALA A 110 -7.58 5.37 -17.60
CA ALA A 110 -7.55 6.69 -18.20
C ALA A 110 -6.82 7.68 -17.29
N ASP A 111 -6.26 8.72 -17.91
CA ASP A 111 -5.57 9.79 -17.21
C ASP A 111 -6.50 10.50 -16.23
N VAL A 112 -5.97 10.86 -15.09
CA VAL A 112 -6.65 11.69 -14.10
C VAL A 112 -6.93 13.07 -14.69
N GLU A 113 -8.21 13.44 -14.74
CA GLU A 113 -8.61 14.83 -15.00
C GLU A 113 -8.46 15.66 -13.74
N GLN A 114 -7.24 16.12 -13.51
CA GLN A 114 -6.89 16.93 -12.36
C GLN A 114 -7.44 18.36 -12.50
N THR A 115 -8.18 18.81 -11.47
CA THR A 115 -8.71 20.18 -11.40
C THR A 115 -7.99 21.05 -10.38
N GLY A 116 -7.17 20.45 -9.53
CA GLY A 116 -6.38 21.16 -8.53
C GLY A 116 -5.56 20.21 -7.66
N THR A 117 -4.92 20.81 -6.66
CA THR A 117 -4.16 20.09 -5.62
C THR A 117 -4.41 20.79 -4.28
N THR A 118 -4.63 20.02 -3.24
CA THR A 118 -4.77 20.54 -1.88
C THR A 118 -3.41 21.01 -1.33
N SER A 119 -3.41 21.74 -0.22
CA SER A 119 -2.18 22.21 0.44
C SER A 119 -1.29 21.07 0.98
N ASP A 120 -1.84 19.88 1.18
CA ASP A 120 -1.14 18.67 1.61
C ASP A 120 -0.87 17.69 0.46
N GLY A 121 -0.96 18.18 -0.78
CA GLY A 121 -0.51 17.46 -1.97
C GLY A 121 -1.50 16.44 -2.52
N GLN A 122 -2.77 16.43 -2.06
CA GLN A 122 -3.79 15.55 -2.62
C GLN A 122 -4.30 16.07 -3.96
N VAL A 123 -4.40 15.19 -4.94
CA VAL A 123 -4.96 15.51 -6.25
C VAL A 123 -6.49 15.67 -6.14
N ILE A 124 -7.00 16.78 -6.65
CA ILE A 124 -8.43 17.00 -6.84
C ILE A 124 -8.76 16.62 -8.28
N ALA A 125 -9.65 15.66 -8.47
CA ALA A 125 -9.96 15.09 -9.78
C ALA A 125 -11.46 14.89 -9.99
N THR A 126 -11.89 14.93 -11.24
CA THR A 126 -13.28 14.64 -11.65
C THR A 126 -13.46 13.19 -12.08
N LYS A 127 -12.44 12.61 -12.71
CA LYS A 127 -12.39 11.20 -13.17
C LYS A 127 -10.95 10.77 -13.45
N GLY A 128 -10.78 9.52 -13.87
CA GLY A 128 -9.51 8.93 -14.23
C GLY A 128 -8.73 8.41 -13.03
N CYS A 129 -7.73 7.60 -13.33
CA CYS A 129 -6.99 6.85 -12.32
C CYS A 129 -5.48 6.82 -12.56
N VAL A 130 -4.99 7.22 -13.73
CA VAL A 130 -3.56 7.29 -14.02
C VAL A 130 -3.09 8.71 -13.77
N TYR A 131 -2.23 8.87 -12.78
CA TYR A 131 -1.74 10.16 -12.33
C TYR A 131 -0.67 10.74 -13.26
N GLY A 132 -0.70 12.07 -13.42
CA GLY A 132 0.34 12.80 -14.16
C GLY A 132 1.74 12.69 -13.52
N LYS A 133 2.76 13.06 -14.29
CA LYS A 133 4.19 12.99 -13.90
C LYS A 133 4.55 13.76 -12.64
N ASP A 134 3.76 14.77 -12.29
CA ASP A 134 4.01 15.61 -11.12
C ASP A 134 3.59 14.95 -9.81
N VAL A 135 2.73 13.93 -9.87
CA VAL A 135 2.34 13.15 -8.70
C VAL A 135 3.41 12.09 -8.44
N ARG A 136 4.15 12.28 -7.35
CA ARG A 136 5.32 11.45 -7.03
C ARG A 136 4.91 10.23 -6.20
N THR A 137 5.73 9.20 -6.35
CA THR A 137 5.67 7.96 -5.59
C THR A 137 6.94 7.74 -4.78
N ILE A 138 6.90 6.79 -3.85
CA ILE A 138 8.10 6.39 -3.11
C ILE A 138 9.22 5.92 -4.04
N VAL A 139 8.89 5.29 -5.16
CA VAL A 139 9.93 4.81 -6.09
C VAL A 139 10.61 5.95 -6.85
N ASP A 140 9.91 7.07 -7.09
CA ASP A 140 10.54 8.29 -7.60
C ASP A 140 11.54 8.88 -6.59
N GLN A 141 11.22 8.80 -5.29
CA GLN A 141 12.11 9.27 -4.22
C GLN A 141 13.33 8.34 -4.09
N LEU A 142 13.13 7.02 -4.10
CA LEU A 142 14.19 6.01 -4.06
C LEU A 142 15.17 6.19 -5.22
N GLN A 143 14.67 6.34 -6.45
CA GLN A 143 15.52 6.58 -7.63
C GLN A 143 16.37 7.84 -7.49
N ARG A 144 15.80 8.94 -7.01
CA ARG A 144 16.58 10.18 -6.75
C ARG A 144 17.68 9.98 -5.73
N LYS A 145 17.47 9.08 -4.76
CA LYS A 145 18.46 8.72 -3.74
C LYS A 145 19.45 7.65 -4.20
N GLY A 146 19.31 7.15 -5.43
CA GLY A 146 20.16 6.09 -5.97
C GLY A 146 19.88 4.69 -5.39
N LEU A 147 18.69 4.50 -4.79
CA LEU A 147 18.22 3.23 -4.26
C LEU A 147 17.44 2.45 -5.32
N SER A 148 17.59 1.13 -5.30
CA SER A 148 16.94 0.25 -6.25
C SER A 148 15.57 -0.21 -5.76
N TRP A 149 14.63 -0.45 -6.71
CA TRP A 149 13.32 -0.98 -6.40
C TRP A 149 12.83 -1.91 -7.51
N LYS A 150 11.91 -2.82 -7.20
CA LYS A 150 11.12 -3.57 -8.18
C LYS A 150 9.74 -3.93 -7.62
N GLY A 151 8.74 -3.94 -8.52
CA GLY A 151 7.43 -4.54 -8.31
C GLY A 151 7.38 -5.91 -8.99
N TYR A 152 6.94 -6.92 -8.27
CA TYR A 152 6.84 -8.30 -8.73
C TYR A 152 5.38 -8.74 -8.70
N MET A 153 4.79 -8.88 -9.88
CA MET A 153 3.38 -9.20 -10.07
C MET A 153 3.24 -10.65 -10.53
N GLU A 154 2.57 -11.48 -9.73
CA GLU A 154 2.34 -12.87 -10.13
C GLU A 154 1.45 -12.92 -11.37
N ASP A 155 1.78 -13.80 -12.28
CA ASP A 155 1.15 -14.06 -13.58
C ASP A 155 1.23 -12.95 -14.64
N MET A 156 1.69 -11.74 -14.31
CA MET A 156 1.78 -10.66 -15.30
C MET A 156 2.45 -11.11 -16.60
N GLY A 157 1.71 -11.02 -17.72
CA GLY A 157 2.12 -11.43 -19.05
C GLY A 157 2.06 -12.93 -19.30
N ASN A 158 1.35 -13.71 -18.50
CA ASN A 158 1.05 -15.09 -18.82
C ASN A 158 0.16 -15.18 -20.07
N ASP A 159 -0.77 -14.22 -20.27
CA ASP A 159 -1.49 -14.01 -21.51
C ASP A 159 -1.09 -12.69 -22.18
N PRO A 160 -0.22 -12.72 -23.20
CA PRO A 160 0.22 -11.51 -23.90
C PRO A 160 -0.90 -10.73 -24.60
N ALA A 161 -2.09 -11.32 -24.76
CA ALA A 161 -3.25 -10.63 -25.32
C ALA A 161 -3.97 -9.75 -24.28
N ARG A 162 -3.71 -9.97 -22.98
CA ARG A 162 -4.27 -9.19 -21.89
C ARG A 162 -3.36 -8.04 -21.48
N GLU A 163 -2.08 -8.36 -21.21
CA GLU A 163 -1.08 -7.38 -20.82
C GLU A 163 0.33 -7.83 -21.15
N SER A 164 1.25 -6.88 -21.12
CA SER A 164 2.68 -7.13 -21.32
C SER A 164 3.30 -7.88 -20.13
N ALA A 165 4.31 -8.72 -20.38
CA ALA A 165 5.09 -9.40 -19.35
C ALA A 165 5.96 -8.46 -18.48
N THR A 166 6.10 -7.22 -18.88
CA THR A 166 6.78 -6.17 -18.14
C THR A 166 5.98 -4.88 -18.25
N CYS A 167 5.91 -4.10 -17.17
CA CYS A 167 5.12 -2.87 -17.14
C CYS A 167 3.69 -3.09 -17.67
N GLY A 168 3.06 -4.19 -17.26
CA GLY A 168 1.80 -4.65 -17.84
C GLY A 168 0.63 -3.78 -17.41
N HIS A 169 0.02 -3.08 -18.37
CA HIS A 169 -1.18 -2.26 -18.15
C HIS A 169 -1.99 -2.13 -19.44
N PRO A 170 -3.30 -1.80 -19.36
CA PRO A 170 -4.11 -1.48 -20.51
C PRO A 170 -3.61 -0.22 -21.23
N ALA A 171 -3.98 -0.03 -22.49
CA ALA A 171 -3.75 1.23 -23.17
C ALA A 171 -4.56 2.36 -22.49
N ILE A 172 -4.01 3.58 -22.43
CA ILE A 172 -4.71 4.75 -21.89
C ILE A 172 -6.03 4.94 -22.65
N GLY A 173 -7.10 5.14 -21.90
CA GLY A 173 -8.47 5.29 -22.39
C GLY A 173 -9.21 3.96 -22.67
N SER A 174 -8.56 2.81 -22.49
CA SER A 174 -9.19 1.52 -22.69
C SER A 174 -9.77 0.93 -21.38
N ARG A 175 -10.71 -0.01 -21.56
CA ARG A 175 -11.21 -0.80 -20.42
C ARG A 175 -10.12 -1.75 -19.94
N ASP A 176 -10.02 -1.90 -18.62
CA ASP A 176 -9.19 -2.94 -18.02
C ASP A 176 -9.85 -4.33 -18.18
N ASN A 177 -9.14 -5.24 -18.85
CA ASN A 177 -9.57 -6.64 -19.04
C ASN A 177 -8.83 -7.62 -18.12
N ALA A 178 -7.84 -7.16 -17.36
CA ALA A 178 -7.06 -7.97 -16.42
C ALA A 178 -7.68 -8.03 -15.00
N GLY A 179 -8.96 -7.74 -14.86
CA GLY A 179 -9.66 -7.73 -13.57
C GLY A 179 -10.28 -9.05 -13.13
N ARG A 180 -10.06 -10.16 -13.87
CA ARG A 180 -10.62 -11.49 -13.57
C ARG A 180 -9.61 -12.58 -13.87
N PHE A 181 -9.63 -13.64 -13.06
CA PHE A 181 -8.82 -14.82 -13.31
C PHE A 181 -9.21 -15.48 -14.63
N GLN A 182 -8.22 -15.73 -15.48
CA GLN A 182 -8.36 -16.50 -16.71
C GLN A 182 -7.90 -17.94 -16.46
N ALA A 183 -8.85 -18.88 -16.59
CA ALA A 183 -8.54 -20.28 -16.41
C ALA A 183 -7.52 -20.79 -17.44
N PRO A 184 -6.76 -21.84 -17.11
CA PRO A 184 -5.85 -22.49 -18.06
C PRO A 184 -6.53 -22.88 -19.37
N SER A 185 -5.83 -22.65 -20.47
CA SER A 185 -6.24 -22.99 -21.82
C SER A 185 -5.05 -23.50 -22.64
N GLU A 186 -5.28 -23.95 -23.86
CA GLU A 186 -4.19 -24.34 -24.76
C GLU A 186 -3.23 -23.16 -25.04
N ALA A 187 -3.78 -21.95 -25.22
CA ALA A 187 -3.00 -20.73 -25.47
C ALA A 187 -2.30 -20.20 -24.21
N VAL A 188 -2.88 -20.40 -23.02
CA VAL A 188 -2.38 -19.93 -21.73
C VAL A 188 -2.40 -21.10 -20.73
N PRO A 189 -1.43 -22.03 -20.80
CA PRO A 189 -1.48 -23.29 -20.06
C PRO A 189 -1.50 -23.14 -18.54
N GLN A 190 -0.97 -22.05 -17.99
CA GLN A 190 -0.92 -21.76 -16.56
C GLN A 190 -2.13 -20.93 -16.08
N GLY A 191 -2.95 -20.45 -17.03
CA GLY A 191 -3.92 -19.41 -16.74
C GLY A 191 -3.27 -18.05 -16.50
N ASP A 192 -4.09 -17.06 -16.23
CA ASP A 192 -3.64 -15.71 -15.93
C ASP A 192 -4.51 -15.09 -14.84
N GLY A 193 -3.91 -14.84 -13.71
CA GLY A 193 -4.54 -14.23 -12.55
C GLY A 193 -4.01 -12.84 -12.24
N TYR A 194 -3.22 -12.24 -13.13
CA TYR A 194 -2.79 -10.86 -12.94
C TYR A 194 -3.98 -9.90 -12.91
N ALA A 195 -3.93 -8.93 -11.99
CA ALA A 195 -4.91 -7.85 -11.92
C ALA A 195 -4.19 -6.50 -11.93
N THR A 196 -4.51 -5.66 -12.92
CA THR A 196 -3.89 -4.32 -13.05
C THR A 196 -4.11 -3.49 -11.79
N ARG A 197 -5.30 -3.54 -11.17
CA ARG A 197 -5.63 -2.81 -9.94
C ARG A 197 -4.73 -3.16 -8.74
N HIS A 198 -4.07 -4.32 -8.76
CA HIS A 198 -3.12 -4.74 -7.73
C HIS A 198 -1.66 -4.36 -8.05
N ASN A 199 -1.43 -3.65 -9.15
CA ASN A 199 -0.13 -3.15 -9.56
C ASN A 199 -0.10 -1.61 -9.49
N PRO A 200 0.26 -1.02 -8.34
CA PRO A 200 0.16 0.44 -8.18
C PRO A 200 1.09 1.21 -9.10
N PHE A 201 2.17 0.60 -9.56
CA PHE A 201 3.22 1.29 -10.32
C PHE A 201 2.76 1.74 -11.70
N VAL A 202 1.77 1.06 -12.28
CA VAL A 202 1.29 1.40 -13.63
C VAL A 202 0.29 2.54 -13.65
N TYR A 203 -0.08 3.09 -12.50
CA TYR A 203 -1.00 4.23 -12.41
C TYR A 203 -0.32 5.59 -12.29
N PHE A 204 0.96 5.69 -12.66
CA PHE A 204 1.72 6.94 -12.61
C PHE A 204 2.55 7.14 -13.87
N HIS A 205 2.33 8.24 -14.56
CA HIS A 205 3.11 8.61 -15.74
C HIS A 205 4.61 8.84 -15.44
N SER A 206 4.98 9.11 -14.18
CA SER A 206 6.39 9.13 -13.77
C SER A 206 7.07 7.77 -13.94
N ILE A 207 6.29 6.70 -13.94
CA ILE A 207 6.77 5.31 -14.05
C ILE A 207 6.52 4.76 -15.46
N ILE A 208 5.26 4.75 -15.93
CA ILE A 208 4.90 4.09 -17.20
C ILE A 208 5.53 4.73 -18.43
N ASP A 209 5.81 6.04 -18.39
CA ASP A 209 6.51 6.73 -19.49
C ASP A 209 8.04 6.58 -19.40
N SER A 210 8.55 5.96 -18.35
CA SER A 210 9.96 5.68 -18.19
C SER A 210 10.32 4.32 -18.81
N PRO A 211 11.42 4.21 -19.58
CA PRO A 211 11.88 2.92 -20.07
C PRO A 211 12.24 1.94 -18.94
N GLU A 212 12.49 2.45 -17.73
CA GLU A 212 12.78 1.63 -16.56
C GLU A 212 11.59 0.82 -16.09
N CYS A 213 10.35 1.21 -16.40
CA CYS A 213 9.16 0.44 -16.06
C CYS A 213 9.30 -1.02 -16.50
N ASN A 214 9.80 -1.26 -17.71
CA ASN A 214 10.01 -2.60 -18.26
C ASN A 214 11.06 -3.45 -17.53
N THR A 215 11.90 -2.84 -16.71
CA THR A 215 12.93 -3.54 -15.94
C THR A 215 12.62 -3.59 -14.44
N ARG A 216 11.67 -2.76 -14.00
CA ARG A 216 11.31 -2.59 -12.59
C ARG A 216 9.97 -3.23 -12.23
N VAL A 217 9.01 -3.23 -13.14
CA VAL A 217 7.69 -3.85 -12.93
C VAL A 217 7.64 -5.13 -13.76
N VAL A 218 7.80 -6.27 -13.10
CA VAL A 218 8.10 -7.55 -13.74
C VAL A 218 7.26 -8.68 -13.16
N ASN A 219 7.20 -9.81 -13.89
CA ASN A 219 6.55 -11.01 -13.39
C ASN A 219 7.26 -11.52 -12.12
N LEU A 220 6.50 -12.02 -11.15
CA LEU A 220 7.00 -12.54 -9.87
C LEU A 220 8.08 -13.64 -10.03
N LYS A 221 8.07 -14.39 -11.13
CA LYS A 221 9.09 -15.41 -11.44
C LYS A 221 10.52 -14.85 -11.42
N MET A 222 10.69 -13.54 -11.66
CA MET A 222 12.01 -12.89 -11.64
C MET A 222 12.57 -12.71 -10.22
N LEU A 223 11.74 -12.72 -9.19
CA LEU A 223 12.16 -12.47 -7.81
C LEU A 223 13.19 -13.50 -7.33
N GLU A 224 13.04 -14.77 -7.69
CA GLU A 224 13.97 -15.82 -7.24
C GLU A 224 15.42 -15.56 -7.67
N ALA A 225 15.61 -15.12 -8.91
CA ALA A 225 16.94 -14.75 -9.41
C ALA A 225 17.50 -13.50 -8.71
N ASP A 226 16.63 -12.52 -8.44
CA ASP A 226 17.02 -11.27 -7.78
C ASP A 226 17.37 -11.48 -6.29
N LEU A 227 16.80 -12.50 -5.63
CA LEU A 227 17.12 -12.86 -4.24
C LEU A 227 18.48 -13.58 -4.08
N ALA A 228 19.14 -13.96 -5.15
CA ALA A 228 20.36 -14.79 -5.10
C ALA A 228 21.54 -14.12 -4.37
N THR A 229 21.66 -12.81 -4.43
CA THR A 229 22.72 -12.04 -3.76
C THR A 229 22.20 -10.72 -3.19
N GLU A 230 22.90 -10.14 -2.22
CA GLU A 230 22.57 -8.80 -1.72
C GLU A 230 22.56 -7.73 -2.84
N ARG A 231 23.50 -7.85 -3.80
CA ARG A 231 23.66 -6.88 -4.88
C ARG A 231 22.52 -6.94 -5.90
N THR A 232 21.94 -8.11 -6.12
CA THR A 232 20.82 -8.29 -7.06
C THR A 232 19.47 -8.04 -6.43
N THR A 233 19.36 -8.14 -5.10
CA THR A 233 18.13 -7.86 -4.37
C THR A 233 17.88 -6.35 -4.32
N PRO A 234 16.73 -5.85 -4.81
CA PRO A 234 16.42 -4.41 -4.70
C PRO A 234 16.27 -3.95 -3.25
N ASN A 235 16.56 -2.67 -2.99
CA ASN A 235 16.33 -2.06 -1.68
C ASN A 235 14.84 -2.07 -1.31
N PHE A 236 13.96 -1.80 -2.26
CA PHE A 236 12.50 -1.87 -2.07
C PHE A 236 11.90 -2.90 -3.04
N VAL A 237 11.20 -3.86 -2.47
CA VAL A 237 10.53 -4.97 -3.17
C VAL A 237 9.04 -4.94 -2.83
N PHE A 238 8.20 -4.83 -3.84
CA PHE A 238 6.75 -4.92 -3.68
C PHE A 238 6.25 -6.18 -4.38
N ILE A 239 5.48 -7.00 -3.69
CA ILE A 239 5.03 -8.31 -4.17
C ILE A 239 3.51 -8.36 -4.12
N THR A 240 2.90 -8.71 -5.26
CA THR A 240 1.46 -8.92 -5.38
C THR A 240 1.20 -10.32 -5.91
N PRO A 241 0.47 -11.16 -5.17
CA PRO A 241 -0.02 -12.43 -5.68
C PRO A 241 -1.03 -12.25 -6.82
N ASN A 242 -1.28 -13.30 -7.57
CA ASN A 242 -2.38 -13.36 -8.51
C ASN A 242 -3.73 -13.51 -7.79
N LEU A 243 -4.83 -13.37 -8.53
CA LEU A 243 -6.21 -13.45 -7.99
C LEU A 243 -6.56 -14.79 -7.30
N CYS A 244 -5.78 -15.84 -7.49
CA CYS A 244 -5.96 -17.10 -6.77
C CYS A 244 -5.19 -17.16 -5.44
N ASN A 245 -4.07 -16.46 -5.36
CA ASN A 245 -3.13 -16.53 -4.24
C ASN A 245 -3.21 -15.30 -3.34
N ASP A 246 -4.04 -14.31 -3.69
CA ASP A 246 -4.18 -13.05 -2.95
C ASP A 246 -4.97 -13.16 -1.63
N GLY A 247 -5.76 -14.21 -1.47
CA GLY A 247 -6.60 -14.44 -0.31
C GLY A 247 -8.07 -14.06 -0.49
N HIS A 248 -8.42 -13.23 -1.47
CA HIS A 248 -9.78 -12.76 -1.70
C HIS A 248 -10.55 -13.65 -2.67
N ASP A 249 -10.07 -13.78 -3.90
CA ASP A 249 -10.80 -14.43 -4.98
C ASP A 249 -10.87 -15.95 -4.81
N GLY A 250 -11.94 -16.55 -5.30
CA GLY A 250 -12.18 -17.99 -5.22
C GLY A 250 -12.65 -18.52 -3.86
N SER A 251 -12.75 -17.69 -2.84
CA SER A 251 -13.18 -18.12 -1.50
C SER A 251 -14.69 -18.26 -1.37
N GLY A 252 -15.25 -19.30 -2.02
CA GLY A 252 -16.60 -19.77 -1.71
C GLY A 252 -17.73 -19.18 -2.56
N ASP A 253 -17.46 -18.35 -3.56
CA ASP A 253 -18.48 -17.90 -4.51
C ASP A 253 -18.74 -18.92 -5.64
N GLY A 254 -17.91 -19.98 -5.71
CA GLY A 254 -18.04 -21.07 -6.70
C GLY A 254 -17.78 -20.64 -8.14
N ARG A 255 -17.30 -19.43 -8.38
CA ARG A 255 -17.20 -18.83 -9.70
C ARG A 255 -15.81 -18.92 -10.32
N THR A 256 -14.78 -19.01 -9.49
CA THR A 256 -13.40 -18.97 -9.96
C THR A 256 -12.63 -20.16 -9.39
N LEU A 257 -12.21 -21.06 -10.28
CA LEU A 257 -11.25 -22.11 -9.96
C LEU A 257 -9.86 -21.65 -10.35
N CYS A 258 -8.92 -21.82 -9.46
CA CYS A 258 -7.50 -21.57 -9.72
C CYS A 258 -6.92 -22.58 -10.72
N ALA A 259 -5.72 -22.34 -11.23
CA ALA A 259 -5.05 -23.19 -12.21
C ALA A 259 -4.98 -24.67 -11.81
N ASN A 260 -4.83 -24.94 -10.51
CA ASN A 260 -4.82 -26.27 -9.91
C ASN A 260 -6.23 -26.86 -9.69
N LYS A 261 -7.29 -26.18 -10.11
CA LYS A 261 -8.70 -26.49 -9.88
C LYS A 261 -9.16 -26.42 -8.41
N GLU A 262 -8.35 -25.87 -7.54
CA GLU A 262 -8.73 -25.57 -6.17
C GLU A 262 -9.41 -24.20 -6.10
N LEU A 263 -10.17 -24.00 -5.03
CA LEU A 263 -10.71 -22.68 -4.72
C LEU A 263 -9.58 -21.83 -4.13
N GLY A 264 -9.40 -20.61 -4.60
CA GLY A 264 -8.43 -19.67 -4.03
C GLY A 264 -8.69 -19.34 -2.56
N GLY A 265 -8.60 -18.08 -2.21
CA GLY A 265 -8.87 -17.60 -0.87
C GLY A 265 -7.69 -17.83 0.10
N LEU A 266 -7.99 -17.78 1.40
CA LEU A 266 -6.96 -17.70 2.44
C LEU A 266 -6.01 -18.90 2.48
N ALA A 267 -6.51 -20.12 2.20
CA ALA A 267 -5.67 -21.32 2.14
C ALA A 267 -4.66 -21.27 0.99
N SER A 268 -5.05 -20.71 -0.15
CA SER A 268 -4.13 -20.51 -1.28
C SER A 268 -3.09 -19.45 -0.95
N ALA A 269 -3.51 -18.35 -0.32
CA ALA A 269 -2.60 -17.30 0.17
C ALA A 269 -1.58 -17.87 1.18
N ASP A 270 -2.00 -18.73 2.08
CA ASP A 270 -1.11 -19.37 3.08
C ASP A 270 -0.04 -20.25 2.40
N ALA A 271 -0.43 -21.01 1.37
CA ALA A 271 0.50 -21.80 0.57
C ALA A 271 1.48 -20.92 -0.23
N PHE A 272 1.00 -19.81 -0.77
CA PHE A 272 1.82 -18.77 -1.44
C PHE A 272 2.84 -18.18 -0.46
N LEU A 273 2.38 -17.77 0.72
CA LEU A 273 3.24 -17.26 1.79
C LEU A 273 4.32 -18.27 2.17
N LYS A 274 3.95 -19.55 2.35
CA LYS A 274 4.89 -20.60 2.70
C LYS A 274 6.02 -20.73 1.66
N THR A 275 5.69 -20.56 0.40
CA THR A 275 6.67 -20.62 -0.70
C THR A 275 7.59 -19.40 -0.73
N TRP A 276 7.02 -18.21 -0.77
CA TRP A 276 7.79 -16.99 -1.02
C TRP A 276 8.46 -16.43 0.23
N VAL A 277 7.82 -16.50 1.40
CA VAL A 277 8.43 -16.03 2.64
C VAL A 277 9.67 -16.86 2.97
N ALA A 278 9.64 -18.18 2.75
CA ALA A 278 10.82 -19.02 2.94
C ALA A 278 11.99 -18.60 2.03
N LYS A 279 11.72 -18.29 0.75
CA LYS A 279 12.75 -17.81 -0.20
C LYS A 279 13.29 -16.43 0.22
N ILE A 280 12.40 -15.49 0.54
CA ILE A 280 12.79 -14.12 0.96
C ILE A 280 13.65 -14.18 2.23
N THR A 281 13.17 -14.85 3.28
CA THR A 281 13.85 -14.86 4.58
C THR A 281 15.17 -15.65 4.57
N SER A 282 15.35 -16.56 3.60
CA SER A 282 16.63 -17.27 3.39
C SER A 282 17.62 -16.47 2.54
N SER A 283 17.20 -15.40 1.86
CA SER A 283 18.09 -14.61 0.99
C SER A 283 19.20 -13.88 1.76
N PRO A 284 20.37 -13.65 1.15
CA PRO A 284 21.47 -12.93 1.78
C PRO A 284 21.08 -11.52 2.24
N ALA A 285 20.35 -10.79 1.40
CA ALA A 285 19.90 -9.43 1.70
C ALA A 285 18.98 -9.39 2.93
N PHE A 286 17.97 -10.27 2.99
CA PHE A 286 17.07 -10.32 4.14
C PHE A 286 17.80 -10.67 5.43
N ARG A 287 18.65 -11.68 5.42
CA ARG A 287 19.41 -12.11 6.62
C ARG A 287 20.32 -11.01 7.15
N ARG A 288 20.83 -10.17 6.29
CA ARG A 288 21.72 -9.07 6.66
C ARG A 288 20.94 -7.91 7.29
N ASP A 289 19.96 -7.38 6.56
CA ASP A 289 19.29 -6.13 6.94
C ASP A 289 17.87 -6.02 6.37
N GLY A 290 17.18 -7.16 6.19
CA GLY A 290 15.85 -7.20 5.63
C GLY A 290 14.72 -6.89 6.61
N LEU A 291 13.65 -6.32 6.09
CA LEU A 291 12.33 -6.22 6.71
C LEU A 291 11.29 -6.72 5.71
N LEU A 292 10.51 -7.71 6.08
CA LEU A 292 9.33 -8.15 5.32
C LEU A 292 8.07 -7.71 6.08
N VAL A 293 7.19 -7.02 5.37
CA VAL A 293 5.85 -6.63 5.81
C VAL A 293 4.85 -7.46 5.03
N ILE A 294 3.99 -8.19 5.73
CA ILE A 294 2.87 -8.96 5.16
C ILE A 294 1.60 -8.33 5.70
N THR A 295 0.73 -7.85 4.82
CA THR A 295 -0.54 -7.23 5.19
C THR A 295 -1.59 -7.47 4.11
N PHE A 296 -2.80 -7.03 4.38
CA PHE A 296 -3.92 -7.04 3.44
C PHE A 296 -4.24 -5.59 3.06
N ASP A 297 -4.77 -5.40 1.87
CA ASP A 297 -5.13 -4.09 1.35
C ASP A 297 -6.29 -3.47 2.13
N GLU A 298 -7.38 -4.22 2.28
CA GLU A 298 -8.60 -3.81 2.98
C GLU A 298 -9.29 -4.98 3.69
N GLY A 299 -10.26 -4.65 4.55
CA GLY A 299 -11.18 -5.63 5.12
C GLY A 299 -12.26 -6.05 4.13
N ILE A 300 -12.99 -7.11 4.46
CA ILE A 300 -14.06 -7.63 3.62
C ILE A 300 -15.42 -6.99 3.99
N SER A 301 -16.27 -6.79 2.99
CA SER A 301 -17.66 -6.38 3.20
C SER A 301 -18.50 -7.47 3.88
N THR A 302 -19.52 -7.04 4.63
CA THR A 302 -20.54 -7.95 5.13
C THR A 302 -21.67 -8.09 4.11
N VAL A 303 -21.97 -9.34 3.70
CA VAL A 303 -23.05 -9.62 2.77
C VAL A 303 -24.16 -10.38 3.49
N THR A 304 -25.38 -9.83 3.48
CA THR A 304 -26.58 -10.49 3.95
C THR A 304 -27.56 -10.72 2.81
N ARG A 305 -28.17 -11.91 2.80
CA ARG A 305 -29.20 -12.26 1.81
C ARG A 305 -30.45 -12.74 2.53
N SER A 306 -31.60 -12.24 2.09
CA SER A 306 -32.90 -12.70 2.56
C SER A 306 -33.81 -12.93 1.36
N THR A 307 -34.59 -14.04 1.40
CA THR A 307 -35.58 -14.35 0.35
C THR A 307 -36.95 -14.30 0.98
N ASP A 308 -37.83 -13.49 0.38
CA ASP A 308 -39.22 -13.41 0.77
C ASP A 308 -39.92 -14.75 0.43
N PRO A 309 -40.50 -15.44 1.43
CA PRO A 309 -41.08 -16.79 1.21
C PRO A 309 -42.35 -16.77 0.37
N VAL A 310 -43.02 -15.61 0.22
CA VAL A 310 -44.26 -15.48 -0.54
C VAL A 310 -43.96 -15.14 -2.01
N THR A 311 -43.06 -14.18 -2.25
CA THR A 311 -42.77 -13.70 -3.59
C THR A 311 -41.59 -14.37 -4.24
N GLY A 312 -40.75 -15.08 -3.47
CA GLY A 312 -39.47 -15.66 -3.91
C GLY A 312 -38.39 -14.62 -4.25
N LYS A 313 -38.66 -13.34 -4.01
CA LYS A 313 -37.72 -12.26 -4.30
C LYS A 313 -36.58 -12.24 -3.28
N THR A 314 -35.37 -12.05 -3.79
CA THR A 314 -34.16 -11.96 -2.95
C THR A 314 -33.73 -10.51 -2.76
N THR A 315 -33.47 -10.14 -1.51
CA THR A 315 -32.79 -8.90 -1.13
C THR A 315 -31.36 -9.23 -0.70
N THR A 316 -30.38 -8.62 -1.37
CA THR A 316 -28.97 -8.70 -1.00
C THR A 316 -28.55 -7.34 -0.44
N LYS A 317 -27.93 -7.32 0.72
CA LYS A 317 -27.34 -6.13 1.31
C LYS A 317 -25.84 -6.37 1.51
N THR A 318 -25.02 -5.52 0.89
CA THR A 318 -23.56 -5.49 1.04
C THR A 318 -23.19 -4.22 1.80
N VAL A 319 -22.45 -4.36 2.90
CA VAL A 319 -22.04 -3.25 3.75
C VAL A 319 -20.52 -3.25 3.88
N PHE A 320 -19.91 -2.13 3.53
CA PHE A 320 -18.53 -1.79 3.80
C PHE A 320 -18.50 -0.86 5.02
N PRO A 321 -18.00 -1.31 6.20
CA PRO A 321 -18.02 -0.48 7.40
C PRO A 321 -17.17 0.78 7.27
N GLY A 322 -16.03 0.68 6.56
CA GLY A 322 -15.18 1.83 6.26
C GLY A 322 -14.52 2.45 7.49
N LYS A 323 -14.16 1.62 8.49
CA LYS A 323 -13.48 2.09 9.69
C LYS A 323 -12.09 2.63 9.35
N THR A 324 -11.72 3.70 10.03
CA THR A 324 -10.42 4.38 9.90
C THR A 324 -9.64 4.30 11.19
N CYS A 325 -8.35 4.54 11.11
CA CYS A 325 -7.52 4.88 12.26
C CYS A 325 -6.78 6.20 12.04
N CYS A 326 -6.00 6.54 13.03
CA CYS A 326 -4.90 7.49 12.89
C CYS A 326 -5.32 8.90 12.48
N GLY A 327 -6.61 9.25 12.67
CA GLY A 327 -7.16 10.54 12.24
C GLY A 327 -7.35 10.67 10.74
N GLN A 328 -7.33 9.57 9.98
CA GLN A 328 -7.50 9.58 8.52
C GLN A 328 -8.70 10.45 8.09
N GLN A 329 -8.49 11.26 7.07
CA GLN A 329 -9.52 12.11 6.44
C GLN A 329 -9.97 11.49 5.10
N PRO A 330 -11.19 11.79 4.62
CA PRO A 330 -11.75 11.17 3.43
C PRO A 330 -11.02 11.57 2.12
N GLY A 331 -10.16 12.58 2.18
CA GLY A 331 -9.57 13.16 0.99
C GLY A 331 -10.55 14.10 0.23
N PRO A 332 -10.03 14.87 -0.73
CA PRO A 332 -10.82 15.92 -1.39
C PRO A 332 -11.91 15.37 -2.31
N ASN A 333 -11.72 14.16 -2.85
CA ASN A 333 -12.59 13.60 -3.87
C ASN A 333 -13.74 12.76 -3.27
N LEU A 334 -13.61 12.27 -2.04
CA LEU A 334 -14.61 11.47 -1.34
C LEU A 334 -15.36 12.25 -0.25
N ALA A 335 -14.87 13.43 0.11
CA ALA A 335 -15.55 14.29 1.08
C ALA A 335 -16.96 14.64 0.59
N GLY A 336 -17.97 14.27 1.40
CA GLY A 336 -19.39 14.44 1.03
C GLY A 336 -19.95 13.39 0.05
N VAL A 337 -19.12 12.44 -0.42
CA VAL A 337 -19.54 11.32 -1.27
C VAL A 337 -19.79 10.06 -0.43
N ARG A 338 -19.02 9.87 0.62
CA ARG A 338 -19.18 8.78 1.62
C ARG A 338 -19.50 9.39 2.98
N PRO A 339 -20.36 8.78 3.80
CA PRO A 339 -21.09 7.52 3.57
C PRO A 339 -22.13 7.61 2.45
N THR A 340 -22.41 6.48 1.81
CA THR A 340 -23.40 6.38 0.73
C THR A 340 -24.09 5.03 0.74
N SER A 341 -25.29 4.96 0.19
CA SER A 341 -26.04 3.72 0.00
C SER A 341 -26.77 3.76 -1.33
N THR A 342 -26.56 2.74 -2.14
CA THR A 342 -27.18 2.62 -3.47
C THR A 342 -27.96 1.33 -3.54
N THR A 343 -29.24 1.42 -3.93
CA THR A 343 -30.10 0.27 -4.15
C THR A 343 -30.42 0.14 -5.63
N THR A 344 -30.24 -1.06 -6.16
CA THR A 344 -30.64 -1.44 -7.53
C THR A 344 -31.72 -2.51 -7.47
N THR A 345 -32.66 -2.45 -8.39
CA THR A 345 -33.71 -3.46 -8.55
C THR A 345 -33.57 -4.11 -9.92
N ALA A 346 -33.38 -5.41 -9.94
CA ALA A 346 -33.33 -6.18 -11.19
C ALA A 346 -34.74 -6.37 -11.79
N ALA A 347 -34.82 -6.69 -13.07
CA ALA A 347 -36.09 -6.91 -13.76
C ALA A 347 -36.98 -8.02 -13.15
N ASN A 348 -36.35 -9.01 -12.49
CA ASN A 348 -37.06 -10.07 -11.75
C ASN A 348 -37.56 -9.60 -10.35
N GLY A 349 -37.34 -8.34 -9.98
CA GLY A 349 -37.73 -7.75 -8.71
C GLY A 349 -36.80 -8.04 -7.54
N ASN A 350 -35.67 -8.70 -7.75
CA ASN A 350 -34.62 -8.83 -6.73
C ASN A 350 -33.97 -7.47 -6.49
N THR A 351 -33.61 -7.19 -5.24
CA THR A 351 -32.94 -5.94 -4.87
C THR A 351 -31.54 -6.21 -4.36
N SER A 352 -30.61 -5.30 -4.68
CA SER A 352 -29.27 -5.28 -4.16
C SER A 352 -28.96 -3.89 -3.63
N THR A 353 -28.60 -3.80 -2.35
CA THR A 353 -28.17 -2.55 -1.71
C THR A 353 -26.69 -2.66 -1.36
N THR A 354 -25.89 -1.72 -1.85
CA THR A 354 -24.49 -1.55 -1.46
C THR A 354 -24.35 -0.28 -0.64
N SER A 355 -23.80 -0.40 0.56
CA SER A 355 -23.61 0.71 1.49
C SER A 355 -22.15 0.83 1.88
N TYR A 356 -21.60 2.03 1.80
CA TYR A 356 -20.32 2.43 2.38
C TYR A 356 -20.62 3.29 3.60
N GLU A 357 -20.36 2.79 4.80
CA GLU A 357 -20.68 3.49 6.07
C GLU A 357 -19.57 4.48 6.46
N GLY A 358 -18.36 4.31 5.91
CA GLY A 358 -17.21 5.19 6.08
C GLY A 358 -16.35 5.22 4.84
N TYR A 359 -15.15 5.79 4.96
CA TYR A 359 -14.18 5.95 3.87
C TYR A 359 -12.84 5.22 4.12
N GLY A 360 -12.69 4.52 5.25
CA GLY A 360 -11.52 3.69 5.55
C GLY A 360 -11.63 2.29 4.96
N GLY A 361 -10.57 1.51 5.11
CA GLY A 361 -10.45 0.13 4.62
C GLY A 361 -10.56 -0.93 5.73
N ASP A 362 -11.05 -0.58 6.92
CA ASP A 362 -11.22 -1.48 8.06
C ASP A 362 -9.92 -2.07 8.62
N ARG A 363 -10.02 -2.86 9.68
CA ARG A 363 -8.87 -3.45 10.37
C ARG A 363 -8.46 -4.76 9.74
N VAL A 364 -7.22 -4.83 9.25
CA VAL A 364 -6.66 -5.99 8.54
C VAL A 364 -5.51 -6.69 9.29
N GLY A 365 -4.73 -5.94 10.07
CA GLY A 365 -3.52 -6.46 10.72
C GLY A 365 -2.32 -6.55 9.78
N ALA A 366 -1.13 -6.70 10.38
CA ALA A 366 0.10 -6.93 9.61
C ALA A 366 1.11 -7.76 10.42
N VAL A 367 1.91 -8.58 9.73
CA VAL A 367 3.03 -9.31 10.31
C VAL A 367 4.34 -8.76 9.77
N LEU A 368 5.27 -8.48 10.65
CA LEU A 368 6.61 -8.03 10.34
C LEU A 368 7.63 -9.13 10.63
N LEU A 369 8.51 -9.40 9.69
CA LEU A 369 9.65 -10.31 9.88
C LEU A 369 10.95 -9.55 9.62
N SER A 370 11.92 -9.68 10.51
CA SER A 370 13.25 -9.06 10.37
C SER A 370 14.23 -9.64 11.38
N PRO A 371 15.54 -9.68 11.09
CA PRO A 371 16.56 -9.98 12.10
C PRO A 371 16.52 -9.02 13.30
N PHE A 372 15.92 -7.83 13.14
CA PHE A 372 15.87 -6.77 14.16
C PHE A 372 14.59 -6.80 15.01
N ILE A 373 13.62 -7.64 14.66
CA ILE A 373 12.35 -7.78 15.39
C ILE A 373 12.50 -8.71 16.59
N LYS A 374 11.68 -8.48 17.62
CA LYS A 374 11.48 -9.41 18.76
C LYS A 374 10.46 -10.46 18.34
N PRO A 375 10.84 -11.74 18.16
CA PRO A 375 9.89 -12.77 17.80
C PRO A 375 8.73 -12.87 18.78
N GLY A 376 7.51 -13.08 18.26
CA GLY A 376 6.28 -13.19 19.04
C GLY A 376 5.82 -11.88 19.70
N SER A 377 6.41 -10.75 19.35
CA SER A 377 5.97 -9.44 19.86
C SER A 377 4.67 -8.99 19.19
N LYS A 378 3.96 -8.07 19.85
CA LYS A 378 2.74 -7.45 19.35
C LYS A 378 2.80 -5.95 19.58
N SER A 379 2.19 -5.19 18.67
CA SER A 379 1.91 -3.77 18.85
C SER A 379 0.41 -3.52 18.71
N GLU A 380 -0.11 -2.69 19.61
CA GLU A 380 -1.49 -2.19 19.58
C GLU A 380 -1.54 -0.73 19.09
N THR A 381 -0.40 -0.18 18.68
CA THR A 381 -0.35 1.15 18.06
C THR A 381 -1.13 1.13 16.74
N PRO A 382 -2.04 2.09 16.52
CA PRO A 382 -2.78 2.15 15.27
C PRO A 382 -1.88 2.58 14.11
N TYR A 383 -1.94 1.83 13.02
CA TYR A 383 -1.23 2.07 11.76
C TYR A 383 -2.19 1.89 10.57
N ASN A 384 -1.85 2.50 9.44
CA ASN A 384 -2.50 2.27 8.16
C ASN A 384 -1.48 2.33 7.01
N HIS A 385 -1.93 2.27 5.75
CA HIS A 385 -1.03 2.31 4.60
C HIS A 385 -0.23 3.63 4.51
N TYR A 386 -0.78 4.76 4.97
CA TYR A 386 -0.02 6.02 5.06
C TYR A 386 1.07 5.95 6.14
N SER A 387 0.81 5.29 7.27
CA SER A 387 1.82 5.04 8.31
C SER A 387 2.95 4.15 7.79
N LEU A 388 2.62 3.13 6.98
CA LEU A 388 3.62 2.26 6.36
C LEU A 388 4.45 3.05 5.35
N LEU A 389 3.84 3.84 4.47
CA LEU A 389 4.56 4.71 3.54
C LEU A 389 5.54 5.62 4.29
N ARG A 390 5.07 6.33 5.32
CA ARG A 390 5.92 7.17 6.17
C ARG A 390 7.08 6.38 6.78
N SER A 391 6.82 5.16 7.23
CA SER A 391 7.86 4.28 7.80
C SER A 391 8.92 3.88 6.77
N LEU A 392 8.50 3.64 5.52
CA LEU A 392 9.42 3.36 4.42
C LEU A 392 10.28 4.58 4.09
N GLU A 393 9.67 5.76 4.07
CA GLU A 393 10.37 7.04 3.84
C GLU A 393 11.41 7.31 4.94
N ASP A 394 11.08 7.03 6.20
CA ASP A 394 12.02 7.12 7.33
C ASP A 394 13.15 6.08 7.23
N ILE A 395 12.84 4.81 6.93
CA ILE A 395 13.82 3.73 6.81
C ILE A 395 14.84 4.02 5.73
N PHE A 396 14.39 4.54 4.59
CA PHE A 396 15.26 4.90 3.48
C PHE A 396 15.83 6.32 3.59
N GLU A 397 15.53 7.04 4.68
CA GLU A 397 16.00 8.41 4.93
C GLU A 397 15.67 9.34 3.75
N LEU A 398 14.43 9.27 3.21
CA LEU A 398 13.99 10.08 2.08
C LEU A 398 13.76 11.54 2.51
N ASP A 399 13.95 12.48 1.58
CA ASP A 399 14.02 13.92 1.89
C ASP A 399 12.65 14.55 2.24
N SER A 400 11.55 13.90 1.93
CA SER A 400 10.19 14.40 2.17
C SER A 400 9.21 13.25 2.31
N TYR A 401 8.07 13.53 2.94
CA TYR A 401 6.93 12.62 2.98
C TYR A 401 5.93 12.94 1.87
N LEU A 402 5.30 11.90 1.32
CA LEU A 402 4.32 12.00 0.22
C LEU A 402 2.89 12.09 0.74
N GLY A 403 2.10 12.99 0.17
CA GLY A 403 0.67 13.08 0.39
C GLY A 403 0.29 12.97 1.87
N TYR A 404 -0.60 12.06 2.22
CA TYR A 404 -1.02 11.90 3.62
C TYR A 404 0.02 11.28 4.55
N ALA A 405 1.10 10.68 4.06
CA ALA A 405 2.24 10.31 4.89
C ALA A 405 2.95 11.53 5.51
N ALA A 406 2.81 12.72 4.88
CA ALA A 406 3.31 13.99 5.41
C ALA A 406 2.44 14.58 6.53
N ASN A 407 1.25 14.05 6.77
CA ASN A 407 0.33 14.60 7.75
C ASN A 407 0.81 14.35 9.18
N ASP A 408 0.56 15.32 10.03
CA ASP A 408 0.93 15.33 11.43
C ASP A 408 -0.28 15.63 12.33
N GLN A 409 -0.08 15.60 13.64
CA GLN A 409 -1.14 15.86 14.62
C GLN A 409 -1.82 17.22 14.44
N SER A 410 -1.13 18.23 13.89
CA SER A 410 -1.69 19.57 13.68
C SER A 410 -2.76 19.57 12.61
N LYS A 411 -2.77 18.57 11.72
CA LYS A 411 -3.76 18.37 10.66
C LYS A 411 -4.82 17.32 11.01
N GLY A 412 -4.84 16.83 12.25
CA GLY A 412 -5.79 15.82 12.71
C GLY A 412 -5.39 14.37 12.37
N TYR A 413 -4.20 14.15 11.83
CA TYR A 413 -3.62 12.82 11.67
C TYR A 413 -2.66 12.52 12.82
N VAL A 414 -2.69 11.28 13.30
CA VAL A 414 -1.76 10.78 14.31
C VAL A 414 -1.01 9.61 13.69
N LEU A 415 -0.11 9.91 12.76
CA LEU A 415 0.68 8.88 12.08
C LEU A 415 1.96 8.60 12.87
N ASP A 416 1.99 7.44 13.51
CA ASP A 416 3.22 6.87 14.05
C ASP A 416 3.97 6.07 12.97
N THR A 417 5.28 5.95 13.11
CA THR A 417 6.09 5.14 12.21
C THR A 417 6.36 3.76 12.82
N ILE A 418 6.12 2.73 12.03
CA ILE A 418 6.37 1.34 12.43
C ILE A 418 7.85 1.15 12.80
N GLY A 419 8.75 1.84 12.11
CA GLY A 419 10.19 1.76 12.34
C GLY A 419 10.65 2.20 13.73
N ASN A 420 9.87 3.04 14.39
CA ASN A 420 10.15 3.54 15.74
C ASN A 420 9.43 2.77 16.85
N ASP A 421 8.62 1.78 16.52
CA ASP A 421 7.86 1.01 17.48
C ASP A 421 8.75 0.08 18.32
N ARG A 422 9.01 0.51 19.57
CA ARG A 422 9.84 -0.24 20.53
C ARG A 422 9.15 -1.51 21.05
N ALA A 423 7.85 -1.67 20.84
CA ALA A 423 7.18 -2.90 21.21
C ALA A 423 7.67 -4.04 20.32
N VAL A 424 7.94 -3.77 19.06
CA VAL A 424 8.29 -4.80 18.05
C VAL A 424 9.79 -4.84 17.71
N PHE A 425 10.48 -3.70 17.63
CA PHE A 425 11.90 -3.67 17.30
C PHE A 425 12.78 -3.84 18.54
N ARG A 426 13.86 -4.61 18.37
CA ARG A 426 14.91 -4.72 19.42
C ARG A 426 15.62 -3.38 19.59
N ALA A 427 15.95 -3.02 20.82
CA ALA A 427 16.83 -1.88 21.04
C ALA A 427 18.14 -2.09 20.26
N ALA A 428 18.65 -1.03 19.63
CA ALA A 428 19.95 -1.07 18.98
C ALA A 428 21.01 -1.39 20.03
N GLY A 429 21.46 -2.65 20.08
CA GLY A 429 22.51 -3.07 20.99
C GLY A 429 23.78 -2.27 20.72
N LYS A 430 24.47 -1.80 21.78
CA LYS A 430 25.86 -1.37 21.64
C LYS A 430 26.60 -2.56 21.02
N SER A 431 27.16 -2.38 19.82
CA SER A 431 28.01 -3.39 19.18
C SER A 431 29.22 -3.63 20.11
N THR A 432 29.15 -4.68 20.91
CA THR A 432 30.36 -5.30 21.44
C THR A 432 30.89 -6.14 20.29
N ARG A 433 31.74 -5.54 19.45
CA ARG A 433 32.63 -6.35 18.59
C ARG A 433 33.56 -7.11 19.53
N PRO A 434 33.74 -8.42 19.33
CA PRO A 434 34.83 -9.14 19.96
C PRO A 434 36.16 -8.64 19.43
#